data_70483a37f56e1e7906e5601c6536ae64
#
_entry.id   70483a37f56e1e7906e5601c6536ae64
#
_cell.length_a   1.000
_cell.length_b   1.000
_cell.length_c   1.000
_cell.angle_alpha   90.00
_cell.angle_beta   90.00
_cell.angle_gamma   90.00
#
_symmetry.space_group_name_H-M   'P 1'
#
loop_
_entity.id
_entity.type
_entity.pdbx_description
1 polymer ?
#
loop_
_entity_poly.entity_id
_entity_poly.type
_entity_poly.pdbx_seq_one_letter_code
_entity_poly.pdbx_strand_id
1 'polypeptide(L)'
;KRQELCVKNDIIIIMIVDMIGLTGGSTPYGDGYDRPVVIINTMRMDDIHIINDGNQIIGLSGSTLYDLEKKLKPIGKEPHSVIGSTSIGASIVGGVCNNSGGSLVKRGPAYTELALYAKVNRNGKLELVNELGIKLGSKPEEILNNLQNKNYSRTDILSSKKLASDDKYSSIVREIDSNKPARYNADKRLLY
;
A
#
# COMPACT_ATOMS: atom_id res chain seq x y z
N LYS A 1 19.13 2.37 -3.79
CA LYS A 1 20.41 3.09 -3.49
C LYS A 1 20.37 3.84 -2.15
N ARG A 2 19.42 4.79 -1.89
CA ARG A 2 19.36 5.52 -0.60
C ARG A 2 19.04 4.59 0.56
N GLN A 3 18.06 3.74 0.42
CA GLN A 3 17.70 2.73 1.44
C GLN A 3 18.84 1.74 1.70
N GLU A 4 19.53 1.28 0.66
CA GLU A 4 20.72 0.41 0.80
C GLU A 4 21.83 1.06 1.61
N LEU A 5 22.03 2.37 1.41
CA LEU A 5 23.01 3.13 2.18
C LEU A 5 22.62 3.21 3.67
N CYS A 6 21.34 3.44 3.95
CA CYS A 6 20.83 3.47 5.32
C CYS A 6 21.00 2.11 6.00
N VAL A 7 20.59 1.02 5.32
CA VAL A 7 20.74 -0.35 5.84
C VAL A 7 22.21 -0.68 6.12
N LYS A 8 23.12 -0.34 5.20
CA LYS A 8 24.56 -0.55 5.38
C LYS A 8 25.15 0.17 6.58
N ASN A 9 24.61 1.32 6.93
CA ASN A 9 25.12 2.17 8.02
C ASN A 9 24.26 2.07 9.28
N ASP A 10 23.40 1.08 9.38
CA ASP A 10 22.49 0.86 10.51
C ASP A 10 21.65 2.10 10.88
N ILE A 11 21.14 2.78 9.87
CA ILE A 11 20.32 4.01 10.00
C ILE A 11 18.85 3.63 9.96
N ILE A 12 18.08 4.14 10.90
CA ILE A 12 16.62 4.00 10.92
C ILE A 12 15.99 4.76 9.75
N ILE A 13 15.09 4.12 9.02
CA ILE A 13 14.35 4.73 7.91
C ILE A 13 12.90 4.94 8.34
N ILE A 14 12.43 6.18 8.30
CA ILE A 14 11.02 6.52 8.47
C ILE A 14 10.48 7.01 7.14
N MET A 15 9.52 6.26 6.59
CA MET A 15 8.84 6.64 5.34
C MET A 15 7.63 7.52 5.68
N ILE A 16 7.54 8.68 5.06
CA ILE A 16 6.43 9.60 5.27
C ILE A 16 5.75 10.00 3.97
N VAL A 17 4.46 10.32 4.07
CA VAL A 17 3.67 11.05 3.06
C VAL A 17 3.09 12.27 3.76
N ASP A 18 1.81 12.27 4.07
CA ASP A 18 1.09 13.44 4.63
C ASP A 18 1.04 13.46 6.17
N MET A 19 1.52 12.44 6.83
CA MET A 19 1.60 12.30 8.31
C MET A 19 0.26 12.51 9.04
N ILE A 20 -0.84 12.13 8.42
CA ILE A 20 -2.20 12.29 8.98
C ILE A 20 -2.74 11.04 9.66
N GLY A 21 -1.90 10.02 9.85
CA GLY A 21 -2.26 8.80 10.56
C GLY A 21 -2.45 9.05 12.05
N LEU A 22 -3.62 8.72 12.59
CA LEU A 22 -3.98 8.91 13.99
C LEU A 22 -3.07 8.14 14.96
N THR A 23 -2.46 7.06 14.49
CA THR A 23 -1.54 6.22 15.31
C THR A 23 -0.13 6.80 15.41
N GLY A 24 0.20 7.82 14.59
CA GLY A 24 1.52 8.44 14.59
C GLY A 24 2.67 7.57 14.05
N GLY A 25 2.38 6.38 13.49
CA GLY A 25 3.40 5.39 13.10
C GLY A 25 4.40 5.86 12.02
N SER A 26 4.04 6.87 11.23
CA SER A 26 4.91 7.50 10.23
C SER A 26 5.39 8.90 10.64
N THR A 27 5.18 9.30 11.89
CA THR A 27 5.61 10.60 12.41
C THR A 27 6.85 10.41 13.27
N PRO A 28 7.99 11.03 12.93
CA PRO A 28 9.15 11.03 13.82
C PRO A 28 8.75 11.65 15.16
N TYR A 29 9.01 10.96 16.24
CA TYR A 29 8.60 11.42 17.56
C TYR A 29 9.78 11.42 18.53
N GLY A 30 10.07 12.59 19.08
CA GLY A 30 11.09 12.76 20.09
C GLY A 30 12.51 12.43 19.62
N ASP A 31 13.38 12.21 20.59
CA ASP A 31 14.80 11.90 20.46
C ASP A 31 15.16 10.50 20.99
N GLY A 32 14.14 9.68 21.28
CA GLY A 32 14.28 8.34 21.83
C GLY A 32 14.81 7.27 20.88
N TYR A 33 15.43 7.66 19.77
CA TYR A 33 16.06 6.72 18.83
C TYR A 33 17.47 6.37 19.26
N ASP A 34 17.79 5.08 19.23
CA ASP A 34 19.13 4.54 19.56
C ASP A 34 20.15 4.72 18.43
N ARG A 35 19.72 5.18 17.26
CA ARG A 35 20.52 5.30 16.05
C ARG A 35 20.11 6.52 15.23
N PRO A 36 20.96 6.98 14.29
CA PRO A 36 20.59 8.04 13.37
C PRO A 36 19.32 7.71 12.57
N VAL A 37 18.49 8.71 12.33
CA VAL A 37 17.23 8.59 11.60
C VAL A 37 17.30 9.34 10.28
N VAL A 38 16.86 8.70 9.20
CA VAL A 38 16.62 9.34 7.90
C VAL A 38 15.13 9.28 7.57
N ILE A 39 14.54 10.43 7.32
CA ILE A 39 13.17 10.58 6.88
C ILE A 39 13.16 10.60 5.35
N ILE A 40 12.39 9.70 4.75
CA ILE A 40 12.18 9.65 3.31
C ILE A 40 10.74 10.05 3.01
N ASN A 41 10.56 11.26 2.48
CA ASN A 41 9.26 11.72 1.99
C ASN A 41 8.99 11.15 0.59
N THR A 42 7.84 10.52 0.42
CA THR A 42 7.43 9.85 -0.82
C THR A 42 6.34 10.61 -1.59
N MET A 43 5.97 11.81 -1.20
CA MET A 43 4.90 12.61 -1.86
C MET A 43 5.10 12.78 -3.37
N ARG A 44 6.35 12.75 -3.86
CA ARG A 44 6.66 12.85 -5.29
C ARG A 44 6.51 11.53 -6.05
N MET A 45 6.16 10.46 -5.37
CA MET A 45 5.83 9.15 -5.97
C MET A 45 4.31 9.02 -6.02
N ASP A 46 3.65 9.85 -6.82
CA ASP A 46 2.20 10.09 -6.81
C ASP A 46 1.43 9.47 -7.98
N ASP A 47 2.10 8.72 -8.83
CA ASP A 47 1.44 8.06 -9.96
C ASP A 47 0.36 7.07 -9.52
N ILE A 48 -0.75 7.10 -10.26
CA ILE A 48 -1.86 6.15 -10.15
C ILE A 48 -2.10 5.54 -11.51
N HIS A 49 -2.00 4.22 -11.61
CA HIS A 49 -2.26 3.46 -12.81
C HIS A 49 -3.60 2.75 -12.69
N ILE A 50 -4.55 3.09 -13.55
CA ILE A 50 -5.82 2.38 -13.66
C ILE A 50 -5.59 1.15 -14.53
N ILE A 51 -5.94 -0.02 -14.03
CA ILE A 51 -5.76 -1.31 -14.71
C ILE A 51 -7.04 -2.14 -14.64
N ASN A 52 -7.09 -3.21 -15.41
CA ASN A 52 -8.21 -4.17 -15.41
C ASN A 52 -9.58 -3.49 -15.59
N ASP A 53 -9.70 -2.60 -16.60
CA ASP A 53 -10.90 -1.82 -16.94
C ASP A 53 -11.46 -1.01 -15.75
N GLY A 54 -10.58 -0.49 -14.91
CA GLY A 54 -10.95 0.31 -13.75
C GLY A 54 -11.39 -0.50 -12.51
N ASN A 55 -11.26 -1.83 -12.55
CA ASN A 55 -11.56 -2.66 -11.39
C ASN A 55 -10.40 -2.74 -10.39
N GLN A 56 -9.20 -2.36 -10.83
CA GLN A 56 -8.02 -2.31 -10.00
C GLN A 56 -7.20 -1.05 -10.30
N ILE A 57 -6.42 -0.63 -9.34
CA ILE A 57 -5.42 0.43 -9.50
C ILE A 57 -4.08 0.01 -8.90
N ILE A 58 -3.01 0.59 -9.40
CA ILE A 58 -1.73 0.61 -8.72
C ILE A 58 -1.50 2.05 -8.26
N GLY A 59 -1.42 2.26 -6.96
CA GLY A 59 -1.07 3.55 -6.38
C GLY A 59 0.37 3.50 -5.88
N LEU A 60 1.20 4.48 -6.23
CA LEU A 60 2.50 4.65 -5.61
C LEU A 60 2.35 5.29 -4.23
N SER A 61 3.39 5.23 -3.42
CA SER A 61 3.34 5.56 -1.99
C SER A 61 2.93 7.00 -1.67
N GLY A 62 3.13 7.94 -2.60
CA GLY A 62 2.70 9.35 -2.47
C GLY A 62 1.35 9.65 -3.13
N SER A 63 0.70 8.66 -3.77
CA SER A 63 -0.60 8.88 -4.41
C SER A 63 -1.70 9.09 -3.38
N THR A 64 -2.64 10.01 -3.66
CA THR A 64 -3.69 10.39 -2.74
C THR A 64 -5.06 9.80 -3.10
N LEU A 65 -5.91 9.62 -2.11
CA LEU A 65 -7.33 9.25 -2.34
C LEU A 65 -8.07 10.33 -3.13
N TYR A 66 -7.72 11.60 -2.92
CA TYR A 66 -8.30 12.72 -3.65
C TYR A 66 -8.02 12.63 -5.17
N ASP A 67 -6.78 12.35 -5.56
CA ASP A 67 -6.43 12.18 -6.97
C ASP A 67 -7.02 10.89 -7.55
N LEU A 68 -7.14 9.86 -6.73
CA LEU A 68 -7.82 8.62 -7.12
C LEU A 68 -9.30 8.88 -7.45
N GLU A 69 -10.02 9.59 -6.59
CA GLU A 69 -11.43 9.97 -6.85
C GLU A 69 -11.56 10.74 -8.16
N LYS A 70 -10.70 11.72 -8.41
CA LYS A 70 -10.69 12.49 -9.67
C LYS A 70 -10.46 11.60 -10.88
N LYS A 71 -9.56 10.63 -10.81
CA LYS A 71 -9.24 9.71 -11.91
C LYS A 71 -10.34 8.68 -12.16
N LEU A 72 -11.04 8.25 -11.12
CA LEU A 72 -12.10 7.24 -11.23
C LEU A 72 -13.45 7.82 -11.64
N LYS A 73 -13.76 9.06 -11.27
CA LYS A 73 -15.03 9.72 -11.58
C LYS A 73 -15.41 9.69 -13.05
N PRO A 74 -14.51 9.99 -14.03
CA PRO A 74 -14.84 9.96 -15.48
C PRO A 74 -15.25 8.57 -15.99
N ILE A 75 -14.86 7.50 -15.32
CA ILE A 75 -15.17 6.12 -15.69
C ILE A 75 -16.28 5.51 -14.82
N GLY A 76 -17.00 6.35 -14.05
CA GLY A 76 -18.10 5.91 -13.20
C GLY A 76 -17.70 4.99 -12.04
N LYS A 77 -16.46 5.11 -11.57
CA LYS A 77 -15.92 4.34 -10.44
C LYS A 77 -15.62 5.24 -9.24
N GLU A 78 -15.46 4.63 -8.09
CA GLU A 78 -15.06 5.29 -6.86
C GLU A 78 -14.08 4.42 -6.07
N PRO A 79 -13.26 5.00 -5.16
CA PRO A 79 -12.38 4.23 -4.30
C PRO A 79 -13.14 3.27 -3.39
N HIS A 80 -12.50 2.16 -3.02
CA HIS A 80 -13.04 1.24 -2.03
C HIS A 80 -13.30 1.93 -0.68
N SER A 81 -12.37 2.79 -0.27
CA SER A 81 -12.43 3.52 1.00
C SER A 81 -12.38 5.02 0.75
N VAL A 82 -13.26 5.75 1.44
CA VAL A 82 -13.23 7.21 1.55
C VAL A 82 -13.16 7.53 3.03
N ILE A 83 -12.11 8.21 3.44
CA ILE A 83 -11.88 8.61 4.84
C ILE A 83 -11.98 10.12 4.99
N GLY A 84 -12.24 10.60 6.19
CA GLY A 84 -12.42 12.03 6.46
C GLY A 84 -11.22 12.90 6.04
N SER A 85 -10.03 12.33 6.03
CA SER A 85 -8.80 13.00 5.60
C SER A 85 -8.52 12.94 4.09
N THR A 86 -9.43 12.41 3.27
CA THR A 86 -9.28 12.37 1.80
C THR A 86 -9.03 13.76 1.23
N SER A 87 -9.77 14.75 1.67
CA SER A 87 -9.67 16.14 1.20
C SER A 87 -8.36 16.85 1.59
N ILE A 88 -7.66 16.35 2.58
CA ILE A 88 -6.38 16.91 3.07
C ILE A 88 -5.16 16.08 2.66
N GLY A 89 -5.34 15.13 1.74
CA GLY A 89 -4.22 14.44 1.10
C GLY A 89 -3.93 13.03 1.60
N ALA A 90 -4.88 12.35 2.27
CA ALA A 90 -4.67 10.97 2.71
C ALA A 90 -4.16 10.08 1.57
N SER A 91 -3.03 9.41 1.79
CA SER A 91 -2.43 8.54 0.78
C SER A 91 -3.18 7.22 0.66
N ILE A 92 -3.23 6.68 -0.57
CA ILE A 92 -3.82 5.36 -0.87
C ILE A 92 -3.07 4.28 -0.09
N VAL A 93 -1.74 4.28 -0.19
CA VAL A 93 -0.90 3.25 0.45
C VAL A 93 -1.00 3.32 1.97
N GLY A 94 -0.93 4.53 2.55
CA GLY A 94 -1.11 4.71 3.99
C GLY A 94 -2.49 4.25 4.48
N GLY A 95 -3.54 4.53 3.70
CA GLY A 95 -4.90 4.08 3.99
C GLY A 95 -5.02 2.56 4.01
N VAL A 96 -4.45 1.87 3.02
CA VAL A 96 -4.44 0.40 2.93
C VAL A 96 -3.60 -0.21 4.05
N CYS A 97 -2.40 0.31 4.29
CA CYS A 97 -1.51 -0.20 5.34
C CYS A 97 -2.10 -0.06 6.76
N ASN A 98 -2.93 0.95 6.98
CA ASN A 98 -3.61 1.17 8.26
C ASN A 98 -5.05 0.62 8.30
N ASN A 99 -5.50 -0.07 7.25
CA ASN A 99 -6.88 -0.54 7.12
C ASN A 99 -7.91 0.58 7.38
N SER A 100 -7.70 1.74 6.77
CA SER A 100 -8.50 2.94 7.00
C SER A 100 -9.83 2.87 6.25
N GLY A 101 -10.86 2.29 6.86
CA GLY A 101 -12.18 2.08 6.24
C GLY A 101 -13.10 3.30 6.24
N GLY A 102 -12.89 4.22 7.20
CA GLY A 102 -13.74 5.41 7.35
C GLY A 102 -15.22 5.07 7.50
N SER A 103 -16.08 5.89 6.90
CA SER A 103 -17.54 5.69 6.89
C SER A 103 -17.99 4.50 6.04
N LEU A 104 -17.13 3.99 5.17
CA LEU A 104 -17.44 2.89 4.25
C LEU A 104 -17.11 1.51 4.83
N VAL A 105 -17.06 1.39 6.13
CA VAL A 105 -16.78 0.15 6.87
C VAL A 105 -17.63 -1.04 6.43
N LYS A 106 -18.83 -0.81 5.91
CA LYS A 106 -19.70 -1.86 5.35
C LYS A 106 -19.15 -2.51 4.07
N ARG A 107 -18.22 -1.87 3.37
CA ARG A 107 -17.55 -2.43 2.19
C ARG A 107 -16.47 -3.46 2.54
N GLY A 108 -16.20 -3.65 3.82
CA GLY A 108 -15.13 -4.50 4.30
C GLY A 108 -13.81 -3.75 4.53
N PRO A 109 -12.74 -4.47 4.92
CA PRO A 109 -11.45 -3.88 5.20
C PRO A 109 -10.78 -3.33 3.94
N ALA A 110 -10.05 -2.22 4.09
CA ALA A 110 -9.16 -1.67 3.05
C ALA A 110 -7.83 -2.44 3.10
N TYR A 111 -7.80 -3.63 2.51
CA TYR A 111 -6.67 -4.54 2.57
C TYR A 111 -6.31 -5.08 1.19
N THR A 112 -5.02 -5.29 0.95
CA THR A 112 -4.53 -6.02 -0.21
C THR A 112 -3.21 -6.74 0.10
N GLU A 113 -3.02 -7.92 -0.45
CA GLU A 113 -1.72 -8.62 -0.48
C GLU A 113 -0.90 -8.24 -1.73
N LEU A 114 -1.53 -7.54 -2.69
CA LEU A 114 -0.86 -7.10 -3.92
C LEU A 114 0.00 -5.87 -3.62
N ALA A 115 1.30 -6.07 -3.52
CA ALA A 115 2.22 -5.03 -3.14
C ALA A 115 3.58 -5.13 -3.87
N LEU A 116 4.21 -3.97 -4.04
CA LEU A 116 5.63 -3.86 -4.35
C LEU A 116 6.31 -3.24 -3.14
N TYR A 117 7.23 -3.96 -2.52
CA TYR A 117 7.87 -3.48 -1.30
C TYR A 117 9.35 -3.86 -1.22
N ALA A 118 10.09 -3.09 -0.45
CA ALA A 118 11.47 -3.39 -0.11
C ALA A 118 11.52 -4.04 1.28
N LYS A 119 12.33 -5.10 1.42
CA LYS A 119 12.60 -5.73 2.71
C LYS A 119 14.10 -5.97 2.87
N VAL A 120 14.55 -6.02 4.11
CA VAL A 120 15.88 -6.48 4.45
C VAL A 120 15.82 -7.98 4.68
N ASN A 121 16.61 -8.76 3.95
CA ASN A 121 16.66 -10.21 4.12
C ASN A 121 17.52 -10.61 5.33
N ARG A 122 17.55 -11.91 5.63
CA ARG A 122 18.32 -12.47 6.77
C ARG A 122 19.83 -12.17 6.72
N ASN A 123 20.36 -11.86 5.53
CA ASN A 123 21.76 -11.53 5.32
C ASN A 123 22.04 -10.01 5.37
N GLY A 124 21.07 -9.21 5.80
CA GLY A 124 21.18 -7.75 5.85
C GLY A 124 21.10 -7.06 4.48
N LYS A 125 20.75 -7.78 3.41
CA LYS A 125 20.64 -7.23 2.05
C LYS A 125 19.23 -6.72 1.79
N LEU A 126 19.13 -5.53 1.19
CA LEU A 126 17.87 -4.97 0.72
C LEU A 126 17.42 -5.69 -0.56
N GLU A 127 16.18 -6.14 -0.57
CA GLU A 127 15.52 -6.81 -1.71
C GLU A 127 14.24 -6.06 -2.08
N LEU A 128 13.96 -5.97 -3.38
CA LEU A 128 12.66 -5.52 -3.90
C LEU A 128 11.81 -6.74 -4.21
N VAL A 129 10.63 -6.81 -3.60
CA VAL A 129 9.68 -7.92 -3.77
C VAL A 129 8.49 -7.43 -4.58
N ASN A 130 8.21 -8.11 -5.69
CA ASN A 130 7.06 -7.83 -6.53
C ASN A 130 5.96 -8.86 -6.29
N GLU A 131 4.95 -8.47 -5.55
CA GLU A 131 3.70 -9.22 -5.34
C GLU A 131 2.48 -8.47 -5.90
N LEU A 132 2.70 -7.53 -6.85
CA LEU A 132 1.59 -6.81 -7.51
C LEU A 132 0.70 -7.71 -8.38
N GLY A 133 1.12 -8.94 -8.65
CA GLY A 133 0.42 -9.79 -9.60
C GLY A 133 0.61 -9.35 -11.06
N ILE A 134 1.67 -8.59 -11.34
CA ILE A 134 2.04 -8.12 -12.69
C ILE A 134 3.46 -8.55 -12.98
N LYS A 135 3.69 -9.09 -14.17
CA LYS A 135 5.02 -9.46 -14.64
C LYS A 135 5.79 -8.21 -15.04
N LEU A 136 6.74 -7.80 -14.23
CA LEU A 136 7.53 -6.59 -14.42
C LEU A 136 9.03 -6.87 -14.61
N GLY A 137 9.43 -8.15 -14.67
CA GLY A 137 10.83 -8.56 -14.71
C GLY A 137 11.33 -9.07 -13.37
N SER A 138 12.65 -9.34 -13.28
CA SER A 138 13.26 -9.99 -12.12
C SER A 138 14.25 -9.10 -11.35
N LYS A 139 14.79 -8.07 -11.98
CA LYS A 139 15.76 -7.15 -11.35
C LYS A 139 15.06 -5.91 -10.83
N PRO A 140 15.48 -5.34 -9.69
CA PRO A 140 14.87 -4.14 -9.13
C PRO A 140 14.75 -2.97 -10.12
N GLU A 141 15.78 -2.73 -10.91
CA GLU A 141 15.80 -1.65 -11.92
C GLU A 141 14.79 -1.91 -13.05
N GLU A 142 14.67 -3.15 -13.49
CA GLU A 142 13.72 -3.58 -14.52
C GLU A 142 12.29 -3.44 -14.04
N ILE A 143 11.99 -3.94 -12.83
CA ILE A 143 10.67 -3.83 -12.19
C ILE A 143 10.24 -2.37 -12.08
N LEU A 144 11.11 -1.51 -11.55
CA LEU A 144 10.80 -0.10 -11.35
C LEU A 144 10.63 0.64 -12.70
N ASN A 145 11.49 0.35 -13.68
CA ASN A 145 11.40 0.96 -14.99
C ASN A 145 10.14 0.54 -15.74
N ASN A 146 9.80 -0.74 -15.72
CA ASN A 146 8.60 -1.26 -16.38
C ASN A 146 7.33 -0.74 -15.71
N LEU A 147 7.31 -0.61 -14.38
CA LEU A 147 6.20 0.00 -13.67
C LEU A 147 6.04 1.48 -14.03
N GLN A 148 7.12 2.26 -13.94
CA GLN A 148 7.11 3.70 -14.21
C GLN A 148 6.68 4.03 -15.65
N ASN A 149 7.18 3.27 -16.62
CA ASN A 149 6.88 3.48 -18.05
C ASN A 149 5.64 2.72 -18.52
N LYS A 150 4.93 2.01 -17.62
CA LYS A 150 3.76 1.18 -17.94
C LYS A 150 4.06 0.13 -19.01
N ASN A 151 5.28 -0.42 -19.01
CA ASN A 151 5.73 -1.46 -19.95
C ASN A 151 5.19 -2.84 -19.53
N TYR A 152 3.87 -2.95 -19.43
CA TYR A 152 3.16 -4.19 -19.19
C TYR A 152 1.84 -4.19 -19.94
N SER A 153 1.43 -5.34 -20.41
CA SER A 153 0.17 -5.55 -21.13
C SER A 153 -0.90 -6.11 -20.21
N ARG A 154 -2.13 -6.18 -20.69
CA ARG A 154 -3.23 -6.81 -19.95
C ARG A 154 -2.95 -8.28 -19.64
N THR A 155 -2.24 -8.99 -20.50
CA THR A 155 -1.85 -10.40 -20.32
C THR A 155 -0.80 -10.61 -19.23
N ASP A 156 -0.05 -9.57 -18.87
CA ASP A 156 0.94 -9.62 -17.79
C ASP A 156 0.30 -9.46 -16.41
N ILE A 157 -0.96 -9.00 -16.36
CA ILE A 157 -1.72 -8.84 -15.13
C ILE A 157 -2.34 -10.20 -14.78
N LEU A 158 -1.87 -10.77 -13.69
CA LEU A 158 -2.42 -12.02 -13.17
C LEU A 158 -3.83 -11.76 -12.65
N SER A 159 -4.77 -12.66 -12.97
CA SER A 159 -6.15 -12.50 -12.51
C SER A 159 -6.21 -12.51 -10.99
N SER A 160 -7.08 -11.68 -10.41
CA SER A 160 -7.31 -11.57 -8.96
C SER A 160 -7.85 -12.86 -8.29
N LYS A 161 -8.03 -13.94 -9.05
CA LYS A 161 -8.42 -15.26 -8.53
C LYS A 161 -7.46 -15.77 -7.43
N LYS A 162 -6.20 -15.31 -7.40
CA LYS A 162 -5.26 -15.71 -6.35
C LYS A 162 -5.69 -15.21 -4.96
N LEU A 163 -6.22 -13.98 -4.86
CA LEU A 163 -6.77 -13.47 -3.59
C LEU A 163 -8.06 -14.19 -3.19
N ALA A 164 -8.93 -14.47 -4.15
CA ALA A 164 -10.19 -15.17 -3.90
C ALA A 164 -9.98 -16.66 -3.52
N SER A 165 -8.84 -17.25 -3.88
CA SER A 165 -8.48 -18.63 -3.56
C SER A 165 -7.55 -18.79 -2.36
N ASP A 166 -7.10 -17.68 -1.76
CA ASP A 166 -6.31 -17.71 -0.53
C ASP A 166 -7.21 -18.05 0.66
N ASP A 167 -7.06 -19.25 1.20
CA ASP A 167 -7.89 -19.76 2.31
C ASP A 167 -7.79 -18.88 3.56
N LYS A 168 -6.63 -18.28 3.81
CA LYS A 168 -6.42 -17.38 4.95
C LYS A 168 -7.23 -16.09 4.76
N TYR A 169 -7.14 -15.46 3.58
CA TYR A 169 -7.90 -14.26 3.26
C TYR A 169 -9.40 -14.55 3.29
N SER A 170 -9.84 -15.64 2.64
CA SER A 170 -11.23 -16.07 2.61
C SER A 170 -11.79 -16.39 4.00
N SER A 171 -10.98 -16.95 4.90
CA SER A 171 -11.39 -17.21 6.28
C SER A 171 -11.55 -15.93 7.09
N ILE A 172 -10.64 -14.96 6.92
CA ILE A 172 -10.72 -13.64 7.57
C ILE A 172 -11.97 -12.89 7.09
N VAL A 173 -12.23 -12.85 5.79
CA VAL A 173 -13.42 -12.19 5.23
C VAL A 173 -14.69 -12.83 5.77
N ARG A 174 -14.78 -14.15 5.81
CA ARG A 174 -15.94 -14.87 6.38
C ARG A 174 -16.13 -14.59 7.87
N GLU A 175 -15.06 -14.52 8.63
CA GLU A 175 -15.12 -14.16 10.05
C GLU A 175 -15.65 -12.73 10.24
N ILE A 176 -15.20 -11.78 9.42
CA ILE A 176 -15.65 -10.39 9.45
C ILE A 176 -17.15 -10.30 9.09
N ASP A 177 -17.59 -11.01 8.07
CA ASP A 177 -18.98 -10.96 7.60
C ASP A 177 -19.96 -11.63 8.57
N SER A 178 -19.52 -12.69 9.25
CA SER A 178 -20.39 -13.49 10.14
C SER A 178 -20.52 -12.90 11.54
N ASN A 179 -19.60 -12.05 11.99
CA ASN A 179 -19.54 -11.59 13.38
C ASN A 179 -19.16 -10.11 13.51
N LYS A 180 -20.15 -9.25 13.79
CA LYS A 180 -19.95 -7.80 13.96
C LYS A 180 -18.95 -7.42 15.06
N PRO A 181 -18.91 -8.05 16.24
CA PRO A 181 -17.84 -7.81 17.22
C PRO A 181 -16.46 -8.27 16.75
N ALA A 182 -16.36 -9.40 16.05
CA ALA A 182 -15.11 -9.88 15.48
C ALA A 182 -14.55 -8.93 14.41
N ARG A 183 -15.42 -8.18 13.71
CA ARG A 183 -15.04 -7.17 12.74
C ARG A 183 -14.13 -6.09 13.35
N TYR A 184 -14.45 -5.57 14.51
CA TYR A 184 -13.62 -4.62 15.23
C TYR A 184 -12.26 -5.21 15.65
N ASN A 185 -12.23 -6.49 15.99
CA ASN A 185 -11.00 -7.18 16.36
C ASN A 185 -10.20 -7.65 15.15
N ALA A 186 -10.87 -7.97 14.04
CA ALA A 186 -10.24 -8.36 12.79
C ALA A 186 -9.50 -7.17 12.15
N ASP A 187 -10.06 -5.97 12.20
CA ASP A 187 -9.40 -4.75 11.73
C ASP A 187 -8.06 -4.52 12.44
N LYS A 188 -7.95 -4.86 13.71
CA LYS A 188 -6.68 -4.85 14.46
C LYS A 188 -5.75 -6.00 14.10
N ARG A 189 -6.28 -7.16 13.73
CA ARG A 189 -5.50 -8.35 13.34
C ARG A 189 -4.93 -8.27 11.92
N LEU A 190 -5.58 -7.53 11.04
CA LEU A 190 -5.09 -7.28 9.67
C LEU A 190 -3.90 -6.32 9.63
N LEU A 191 -3.62 -5.62 10.73
CA LEU A 191 -2.48 -4.72 10.89
C LEU A 191 -1.18 -5.43 11.31
N TYR A 192 -1.24 -6.71 11.60
CA TYR A 192 -0.12 -7.55 12.03
C TYR A 192 0.10 -8.69 11.01
#